data_08545d5c030b0b89b64b0f00d234e808
#
_entry.id   08545d5c030b0b89b64b0f00d234e808
#
_cell.length_a   1.000
_cell.length_b   1.000
_cell.length_c   1.000
_cell.angle_alpha   90.00
_cell.angle_beta   90.00
_cell.angle_gamma   90.00
#
_symmetry.space_group_name_H-M   'P 1'
#
loop_
_entity.id
_entity.type
_entity.pdbx_description
1 polymer ?
#
loop_
_entity_poly.entity_id
_entity_poly.type
_entity_poly.pdbx_seq_one_letter_code
_entity_poly.pdbx_strand_id
1 'polypeptide(L)'
;DSRYDIQLDNYAKTIRVEALTALSMAKTELYPAYVKACGTLANDAKEVAKAGVDNTFMVEDLKVLTSLLSTMREQMITLETAINKAESTDSSTLDTATAWKDLVIPAMDALRATADSLETKVSAQQYPIPNYIDLLFGI
;
A
#
# COMPACT_ATOMS: atom_id res chain seq x y z
N ASP A 1 16.59 2.85 -33.84
CA ASP A 1 16.99 4.24 -33.66
C ASP A 1 17.50 4.46 -32.24
N SER A 2 18.71 5.01 -32.13
CA SER A 2 19.35 5.20 -30.82
C SER A 2 18.58 6.20 -29.95
N ARG A 3 17.93 7.20 -30.53
CA ARG A 3 17.11 8.16 -29.79
C ARG A 3 15.91 7.44 -29.15
N TYR A 4 15.25 6.57 -29.88
CA TYR A 4 14.14 5.76 -29.40
C TYR A 4 14.58 4.85 -28.26
N ASP A 5 15.73 4.20 -28.43
CA ASP A 5 16.28 3.31 -27.39
C ASP A 5 16.64 4.06 -26.11
N ILE A 6 17.16 5.29 -26.23
CA ILE A 6 17.46 6.14 -25.07
C ILE A 6 16.16 6.53 -24.33
N GLN A 7 15.11 6.85 -25.06
CA GLN A 7 13.81 7.19 -24.46
C GLN A 7 13.22 5.99 -23.72
N LEU A 8 13.29 4.78 -24.30
CA LEU A 8 12.80 3.56 -23.66
C LEU A 8 13.61 3.23 -22.42
N ASP A 9 14.94 3.39 -22.48
CA ASP A 9 15.81 3.14 -21.34
C ASP A 9 15.49 4.11 -20.19
N ASN A 10 15.29 5.39 -20.48
CA ASN A 10 14.91 6.39 -19.49
C ASN A 10 13.54 6.10 -18.89
N TYR A 11 12.59 5.65 -19.70
CA TYR A 11 11.27 5.25 -19.25
C TYR A 11 11.37 4.11 -18.23
N ALA A 12 12.10 3.06 -18.57
CA ALA A 12 12.29 1.90 -17.69
C ALA A 12 12.97 2.30 -16.37
N LYS A 13 13.99 3.16 -16.44
CA LYS A 13 14.71 3.64 -15.25
C LYS A 13 13.79 4.44 -14.34
N THR A 14 12.92 5.27 -14.91
CA THR A 14 11.97 6.07 -14.14
C THR A 14 10.99 5.18 -13.40
N ILE A 15 10.40 4.19 -14.08
CA ILE A 15 9.48 3.24 -13.46
C ILE A 15 10.20 2.46 -12.35
N ARG A 16 11.44 2.04 -12.59
CA ARG A 16 12.24 1.31 -11.61
C ARG A 16 12.41 2.10 -10.31
N VAL A 17 12.78 3.38 -10.42
CA VAL A 17 12.93 4.24 -9.25
C VAL A 17 11.63 4.38 -8.49
N GLU A 18 10.52 4.64 -9.19
CA GLU A 18 9.20 4.77 -8.58
C GLU A 18 8.77 3.48 -7.87
N ALA A 19 8.96 2.34 -8.52
CA ALA A 19 8.56 1.05 -7.98
C ALA A 19 9.38 0.66 -6.74
N LEU A 20 10.70 0.86 -6.79
CA LEU A 20 11.56 0.58 -5.64
C LEU A 20 11.24 1.49 -4.47
N THR A 21 10.95 2.77 -4.73
CA THR A 21 10.56 3.72 -3.69
C THR A 21 9.23 3.31 -3.06
N ALA A 22 8.22 2.97 -3.89
CA ALA A 22 6.92 2.54 -3.40
C ALA A 22 7.03 1.27 -2.56
N LEU A 23 7.80 0.29 -3.02
CA LEU A 23 8.01 -0.96 -2.30
C LEU A 23 8.71 -0.72 -0.96
N SER A 24 9.75 0.11 -0.96
CA SER A 24 10.49 0.46 0.26
C SER A 24 9.59 1.15 1.28
N MET A 25 8.83 2.16 0.86
CA MET A 25 7.86 2.84 1.72
C MET A 25 6.83 1.87 2.31
N ALA A 26 6.28 1.00 1.47
CA ALA A 26 5.29 0.04 1.92
C ALA A 26 5.86 -0.90 2.98
N LYS A 27 7.06 -1.42 2.75
CA LYS A 27 7.70 -2.38 3.66
C LYS A 27 8.14 -1.76 4.99
N THR A 28 8.72 -0.56 4.93
CA THR A 28 9.40 0.02 6.09
C THR A 28 8.54 0.99 6.89
N GLU A 29 7.53 1.57 6.27
CA GLU A 29 6.71 2.61 6.92
C GLU A 29 5.24 2.25 6.98
N LEU A 30 4.60 1.99 5.84
CA LEU A 30 3.15 1.86 5.77
C LEU A 30 2.64 0.56 6.37
N TYR A 31 3.16 -0.57 5.93
CA TYR A 31 2.70 -1.87 6.41
C TYR A 31 2.90 -2.02 7.93
N PRO A 32 4.08 -1.70 8.49
CA PRO A 32 4.25 -1.77 9.94
C PRO A 32 3.30 -0.84 10.71
N ALA A 33 3.04 0.37 10.18
CA ALA A 33 2.12 1.31 10.83
C ALA A 33 0.69 0.77 10.83
N TYR A 34 0.25 0.17 9.74
CA TYR A 34 -1.10 -0.39 9.64
C TYR A 34 -1.26 -1.67 10.49
N VAL A 35 -0.21 -2.47 10.60
CA VAL A 35 -0.20 -3.63 11.51
C VAL A 35 -0.38 -3.15 12.95
N LYS A 36 0.34 -2.10 13.34
CA LYS A 36 0.22 -1.51 14.67
C LYS A 36 -1.19 -0.98 14.92
N ALA A 37 -1.79 -0.32 13.95
CA ALA A 37 -3.16 0.18 14.05
C ALA A 37 -4.16 -0.96 14.27
N CYS A 38 -3.99 -2.08 13.56
CA CYS A 38 -4.82 -3.27 13.77
C CYS A 38 -4.66 -3.82 15.20
N GLY A 39 -3.43 -3.86 15.70
CA GLY A 39 -3.16 -4.31 17.06
C GLY A 39 -3.85 -3.42 18.09
N THR A 40 -3.81 -2.11 17.88
CA THR A 40 -4.48 -1.14 18.75
C THR A 40 -6.01 -1.37 18.75
N LEU A 41 -6.59 -1.52 17.57
CA LEU A 41 -8.03 -1.78 17.45
C LEU A 41 -8.42 -3.12 18.11
N ALA A 42 -7.61 -4.16 17.92
CA ALA A 42 -7.84 -5.48 18.53
C ALA A 42 -7.82 -5.38 20.05
N ASN A 43 -6.87 -4.64 20.61
CA ASN A 43 -6.78 -4.44 22.05
C ASN A 43 -7.96 -3.64 22.58
N ASP A 44 -8.36 -2.59 21.87
CA ASP A 44 -9.53 -1.78 22.24
C ASP A 44 -10.82 -2.61 22.20
N ALA A 45 -11.00 -3.44 21.19
CA ALA A 45 -12.15 -4.33 21.08
C ALA A 45 -12.22 -5.30 22.26
N LYS A 46 -11.07 -5.84 22.68
CA LYS A 46 -10.97 -6.72 23.83
C LYS A 46 -11.36 -6.00 25.13
N GLU A 47 -10.89 -4.78 25.31
CA GLU A 47 -11.20 -4.01 26.51
C GLU A 47 -12.68 -3.64 26.58
N VAL A 48 -13.31 -3.30 25.44
CA VAL A 48 -14.76 -3.02 25.38
C VAL A 48 -15.56 -4.26 25.77
N ALA A 49 -15.17 -5.44 25.27
CA ALA A 49 -15.84 -6.70 25.61
C ALA A 49 -15.71 -7.01 27.11
N LYS A 50 -14.55 -6.72 27.71
CA LYS A 50 -14.34 -6.91 29.16
C LYS A 50 -15.28 -6.04 30.00
N ALA A 51 -15.63 -4.87 29.49
CA ALA A 51 -16.56 -3.96 30.17
C ALA A 51 -18.04 -4.41 30.05
N GLY A 52 -18.31 -5.51 29.35
CA GLY A 52 -19.66 -6.02 29.15
C GLY A 52 -20.42 -5.32 28.05
N VAL A 53 -19.76 -4.56 27.20
CA VAL A 53 -20.36 -3.82 26.09
C VAL A 53 -20.17 -4.60 24.80
N ASP A 54 -21.17 -4.53 23.90
CA ASP A 54 -21.09 -5.17 22.59
C ASP A 54 -20.02 -4.51 21.74
N ASN A 55 -19.08 -5.32 21.23
CA ASN A 55 -17.97 -4.85 20.40
C ASN A 55 -18.03 -5.37 18.97
N THR A 56 -19.18 -5.85 18.51
CA THR A 56 -19.33 -6.46 17.19
C THR A 56 -18.86 -5.55 16.08
N PHE A 57 -19.20 -4.26 16.15
CA PHE A 57 -18.79 -3.29 15.13
C PHE A 57 -17.27 -3.13 15.05
N MET A 58 -16.56 -3.20 16.20
CA MET A 58 -15.10 -3.12 16.23
C MET A 58 -14.45 -4.37 15.65
N VAL A 59 -15.03 -5.54 15.94
CA VAL A 59 -14.54 -6.80 15.38
C VAL A 59 -14.72 -6.82 13.86
N GLU A 60 -15.83 -6.32 13.36
CA GLU A 60 -16.06 -6.23 11.92
C GLU A 60 -15.05 -5.28 11.24
N ASP A 61 -14.79 -4.12 11.84
CA ASP A 61 -13.77 -3.19 11.35
C ASP A 61 -12.39 -3.84 11.33
N LEU A 62 -12.07 -4.59 12.39
CA LEU A 62 -10.80 -5.30 12.49
C LEU A 62 -10.67 -6.36 11.39
N LYS A 63 -11.74 -7.07 11.06
CA LYS A 63 -11.72 -8.05 9.97
C LYS A 63 -11.44 -7.38 8.63
N VAL A 64 -12.05 -6.23 8.37
CA VAL A 64 -11.81 -5.48 7.14
C VAL A 64 -10.35 -5.02 7.05
N LEU A 65 -9.81 -4.45 8.13
CA LEU A 65 -8.42 -4.01 8.16
C LEU A 65 -7.44 -5.17 7.97
N THR A 66 -7.69 -6.28 8.64
CA THR A 66 -6.84 -7.47 8.54
C THR A 66 -6.86 -8.04 7.12
N SER A 67 -8.04 -8.07 6.49
CA SER A 67 -8.17 -8.51 5.10
C SER A 67 -7.37 -7.61 4.15
N LEU A 68 -7.46 -6.28 4.32
CA LEU A 68 -6.69 -5.31 3.52
C LEU A 68 -5.20 -5.47 3.74
N LEU A 69 -4.76 -5.72 4.97
CA LEU A 69 -3.35 -5.97 5.28
C LEU A 69 -2.83 -7.24 4.60
N SER A 70 -3.63 -8.30 4.59
CA SER A 70 -3.27 -9.53 3.89
C SER A 70 -3.11 -9.28 2.39
N THR A 71 -4.03 -8.53 1.80
CA THR A 71 -3.95 -8.14 0.40
C THR A 71 -2.71 -7.29 0.14
N MET A 72 -2.43 -6.32 1.00
CA MET A 72 -1.25 -5.46 0.86
C MET A 72 0.05 -6.27 0.90
N ARG A 73 0.14 -7.24 1.82
CA ARG A 73 1.33 -8.10 1.91
C ARG A 73 1.54 -8.89 0.63
N GLU A 74 0.48 -9.48 0.08
CA GLU A 74 0.56 -10.20 -1.19
C GLU A 74 0.95 -9.29 -2.35
N GLN A 75 0.43 -8.05 -2.36
CA GLN A 75 0.77 -7.07 -3.39
C GLN A 75 2.20 -6.59 -3.30
N MET A 76 2.78 -6.50 -2.10
CA MET A 76 4.20 -6.21 -1.93
C MET A 76 5.05 -7.33 -2.52
N ILE A 77 4.68 -8.58 -2.29
CA ILE A 77 5.37 -9.73 -2.86
C ILE A 77 5.24 -9.74 -4.38
N THR A 78 4.06 -9.48 -4.90
CA THR A 78 3.80 -9.41 -6.34
C THR A 78 4.63 -8.31 -7.00
N LEU A 79 4.70 -7.14 -6.39
CA LEU A 79 5.51 -6.03 -6.91
C LEU A 79 6.99 -6.38 -6.91
N GLU A 80 7.49 -6.97 -5.84
CA GLU A 80 8.89 -7.39 -5.77
C GLU A 80 9.21 -8.42 -6.84
N THR A 81 8.34 -9.39 -7.04
CA THR A 81 8.49 -10.40 -8.09
C THR A 81 8.48 -9.76 -9.48
N ALA A 82 7.57 -8.81 -9.71
CA ALA A 82 7.48 -8.09 -10.98
C ALA A 82 8.74 -7.28 -11.26
N ILE A 83 9.28 -6.59 -10.25
CA ILE A 83 10.53 -5.83 -10.36
C ILE A 83 11.68 -6.76 -10.74
N ASN A 84 11.82 -7.88 -10.04
CA ASN A 84 12.90 -8.85 -10.30
C ASN A 84 12.79 -9.42 -11.71
N LYS A 85 11.57 -9.71 -12.16
CA LYS A 85 11.35 -10.23 -13.50
C LYS A 85 11.70 -9.19 -14.57
N ALA A 86 11.30 -7.95 -14.37
CA ALA A 86 11.61 -6.86 -15.29
C ALA A 86 13.13 -6.61 -15.34
N GLU A 87 13.80 -6.64 -14.20
CA GLU A 87 15.26 -6.46 -14.13
C GLU A 87 16.02 -7.59 -14.82
N SER A 88 15.47 -8.79 -14.87
CA SER A 88 16.09 -9.92 -15.54
C SER A 88 15.83 -9.98 -17.04
N THR A 89 14.98 -9.08 -17.56
CA THR A 89 14.67 -9.02 -19.00
C THR A 89 15.79 -8.24 -19.70
N ASP A 90 16.52 -8.91 -20.58
CA ASP A 90 17.68 -8.31 -21.27
C ASP A 90 17.71 -8.56 -22.77
N SER A 91 16.60 -9.02 -23.35
CA SER A 91 16.55 -9.36 -24.77
C SER A 91 16.60 -8.16 -25.70
N SER A 92 15.92 -7.06 -25.33
CA SER A 92 15.98 -5.80 -26.06
C SER A 92 15.53 -4.65 -25.18
N THR A 93 15.82 -3.42 -25.59
CA THR A 93 15.38 -2.22 -24.87
C THR A 93 13.84 -2.13 -24.85
N LEU A 94 13.20 -2.48 -25.97
CA LEU A 94 11.75 -2.51 -26.05
C LEU A 94 11.15 -3.56 -25.12
N ASP A 95 11.69 -4.77 -25.11
CA ASP A 95 11.20 -5.84 -24.24
C ASP A 95 11.36 -5.48 -22.77
N THR A 96 12.47 -4.86 -22.42
CA THR A 96 12.72 -4.38 -21.06
C THR A 96 11.70 -3.31 -20.67
N ALA A 97 11.48 -2.31 -21.51
CA ALA A 97 10.50 -1.25 -21.26
C ALA A 97 9.08 -1.82 -21.15
N THR A 98 8.74 -2.77 -22.00
CA THR A 98 7.44 -3.44 -21.99
C THR A 98 7.23 -4.21 -20.69
N ALA A 99 8.26 -4.91 -20.20
CA ALA A 99 8.19 -5.62 -18.93
C ALA A 99 7.91 -4.67 -17.76
N TRP A 100 8.60 -3.54 -17.69
CA TRP A 100 8.34 -2.54 -16.66
C TRP A 100 6.93 -1.97 -16.74
N LYS A 101 6.45 -1.71 -17.95
CA LYS A 101 5.11 -1.20 -18.17
C LYS A 101 4.03 -2.22 -17.83
N ASP A 102 4.16 -3.45 -18.30
CA ASP A 102 3.07 -4.43 -18.24
C ASP A 102 3.06 -5.23 -16.94
N LEU A 103 4.21 -5.38 -16.28
CA LEU A 103 4.33 -6.16 -15.04
C LEU A 103 4.39 -5.27 -13.80
N VAL A 104 5.19 -4.22 -13.85
CA VAL A 104 5.51 -3.43 -12.65
C VAL A 104 4.46 -2.35 -12.37
N ILE A 105 4.04 -1.60 -13.39
CA ILE A 105 3.05 -0.53 -13.19
C ILE A 105 1.74 -1.06 -12.60
N PRO A 106 1.12 -2.12 -13.15
CA PRO A 106 -0.12 -2.65 -12.55
C PRO A 106 0.06 -3.13 -11.11
N ALA A 107 1.19 -3.77 -10.80
CA ALA A 107 1.48 -4.24 -9.44
C ALA A 107 1.66 -3.07 -8.47
N MET A 108 2.33 -2.01 -8.91
CA MET A 108 2.53 -0.80 -8.12
C MET A 108 1.21 -0.07 -7.88
N ASP A 109 0.37 0.05 -8.90
CA ASP A 109 -0.93 0.71 -8.80
C ASP A 109 -1.86 -0.05 -7.85
N ALA A 110 -1.87 -1.39 -7.91
CA ALA A 110 -2.67 -2.22 -7.02
C ALA A 110 -2.23 -2.04 -5.56
N LEU A 111 -0.94 -2.04 -5.29
CA LEU A 111 -0.41 -1.81 -3.95
C LEU A 111 -0.80 -0.42 -3.43
N ARG A 112 -0.65 0.59 -4.27
CA ARG A 112 -1.00 1.98 -3.91
C ARG A 112 -2.47 2.10 -3.55
N ALA A 113 -3.37 1.49 -4.32
CA ALA A 113 -4.81 1.53 -4.07
C ALA A 113 -5.15 0.90 -2.71
N THR A 114 -4.56 -0.24 -2.37
CA THR A 114 -4.79 -0.90 -1.08
C THR A 114 -4.24 -0.07 0.07
N ALA A 115 -3.04 0.50 -0.10
CA ALA A 115 -2.44 1.38 0.92
C ALA A 115 -3.31 2.61 1.18
N ASP A 116 -3.87 3.22 0.13
CA ASP A 116 -4.75 4.37 0.25
C ASP A 116 -6.04 4.00 1.00
N SER A 117 -6.61 2.83 0.73
CA SER A 117 -7.79 2.34 1.45
C SER A 117 -7.49 2.12 2.93
N LEU A 118 -6.34 1.54 3.26
CA LEU A 118 -5.91 1.36 4.64
C LEU A 118 -5.71 2.68 5.34
N GLU A 119 -5.04 3.62 4.69
CA GLU A 119 -4.79 4.94 5.27
C GLU A 119 -6.10 5.66 5.61
N THR A 120 -7.07 5.63 4.71
CA THR A 120 -8.38 6.24 4.93
C THR A 120 -9.08 5.64 6.15
N LYS A 121 -9.08 4.32 6.28
CA LYS A 121 -9.74 3.62 7.39
C LYS A 121 -9.01 3.84 8.72
N VAL A 122 -7.69 3.79 8.72
CA VAL A 122 -6.89 4.00 9.92
C VAL A 122 -7.00 5.44 10.40
N SER A 123 -6.93 6.42 9.51
CA SER A 123 -7.06 7.84 9.85
C SER A 123 -8.44 8.15 10.43
N ALA A 124 -9.50 7.58 9.84
CA ALA A 124 -10.86 7.78 10.32
C ALA A 124 -11.06 7.21 11.73
N GLN A 125 -10.39 6.10 12.05
CA GLN A 125 -10.48 5.49 13.37
C GLN A 125 -9.68 6.23 14.44
N GLN A 126 -8.51 6.74 14.08
CA GLN A 126 -7.61 7.35 15.05
C GLN A 126 -7.98 8.79 15.41
N TYR A 127 -8.50 9.56 14.45
CA TYR A 127 -8.71 11.00 14.64
C TYR A 127 -10.04 11.51 14.09
N PRO A 128 -11.16 10.84 14.34
CA PRO A 128 -12.43 11.31 13.76
C PRO A 128 -12.95 12.62 14.39
N ILE A 129 -12.82 12.77 15.70
CA ILE A 129 -13.36 13.94 16.42
C ILE A 129 -12.47 15.17 16.28
N PRO A 130 -11.13 15.10 16.46
CA PRO A 130 -10.27 16.27 16.24
C PRO A 130 -10.42 16.86 14.86
N ASN A 131 -10.45 16.04 13.81
CA ASN A 131 -10.60 16.51 12.44
C ASN A 131 -11.96 17.19 12.23
N TYR A 132 -13.00 16.64 12.82
CA TYR A 132 -14.34 17.21 12.74
C TYR A 132 -14.41 18.58 13.41
N ILE A 133 -13.81 18.70 14.59
CA ILE A 133 -13.73 19.97 15.32
C ILE A 133 -12.95 21.00 14.54
N ASP A 134 -11.80 20.62 14.00
CA ASP A 134 -10.97 21.52 13.19
C ASP A 134 -11.75 22.02 11.98
N LEU A 135 -12.48 21.15 11.31
CA LEU A 135 -13.28 21.52 10.15
C LEU A 135 -14.40 22.50 10.51
N LEU A 136 -15.10 22.25 11.62
CA LEU A 136 -16.23 23.07 12.05
C LEU A 136 -15.80 24.46 12.52
N PHE A 137 -14.69 24.57 13.23
CA PHE A 137 -14.25 25.81 13.85
C PHE A 137 -13.13 26.52 13.11
N GLY A 138 -12.70 26.00 11.96
CA GLY A 138 -11.69 26.62 11.12
C GLY A 138 -10.30 26.62 11.71
N ILE A 139 -10.02 25.70 12.60
CA ILE A 139 -8.73 25.62 13.30
C ILE A 139 -7.69 24.85 12.49
#